data_d52752f4239f860b38e21730b22d7a61
#
_entry.id   d52752f4239f860b38e21730b22d7a61
#
_cell.length_a   1.000
_cell.length_b   1.000
_cell.length_c   1.000
_cell.angle_alpha   90.00
_cell.angle_beta   90.00
_cell.angle_gamma   90.00
#
_symmetry.space_group_name_H-M   'P 1'
#
loop_
_entity.id
_entity.type
_entity.pdbx_description
1 polymer ?
#
loop_
_entity_poly.entity_id
_entity_poly.type
_entity_poly.pdbx_seq_one_letter_code
_entity_poly.pdbx_strand_id
1 'polypeptide(L)'
;MLPFLRAITLAVLSALALSAWAVDASVLKPPAGAKVAIVVFEDLECPECASAYPLVWQAADAHKIPVMLYDFPLPRHNWSFDAAVWARYFDTQDTKAYKLGNEFRQYIFANQKQISRENLQQWIQRFATEHEVTLPAVNDPDGKLAAKVKADFALGQQIGVEHTPTIWVISNSAVSPPLVEEVKDREQLSQMMDDMLKKAEPSAAIKNPATKAPKLKKSALNRQEKQNQGVKP
;
A
#
# COMPACT_ATOMS: atom_id res chain seq x y z
N MET A 1 -59.41 -48.20 17.88
CA MET A 1 -58.61 -47.22 18.67
C MET A 1 -57.25 -47.04 18.02
N LEU A 2 -57.04 -45.94 17.24
CA LEU A 2 -55.77 -45.61 16.60
C LEU A 2 -55.07 -44.54 17.44
N PRO A 3 -53.79 -44.69 17.78
CA PRO A 3 -52.99 -43.55 18.27
C PRO A 3 -52.33 -42.78 17.13
N PHE A 4 -52.54 -41.47 17.16
CA PHE A 4 -51.94 -40.50 16.27
C PHE A 4 -50.42 -40.44 16.44
N LEU A 5 -49.68 -40.80 15.39
CA LEU A 5 -48.26 -40.55 15.29
C LEU A 5 -48.05 -39.09 14.81
N ARG A 6 -47.64 -38.21 15.73
CA ARG A 6 -47.18 -36.85 15.39
C ARG A 6 -45.77 -36.92 14.85
N ALA A 7 -45.64 -36.77 13.54
CA ALA A 7 -44.35 -36.52 12.88
C ALA A 7 -43.90 -35.09 13.20
N ILE A 8 -42.84 -34.96 14.00
CA ILE A 8 -42.11 -33.70 14.20
C ILE A 8 -41.12 -33.57 13.07
N THR A 9 -41.46 -32.73 12.09
CA THR A 9 -40.53 -32.31 11.02
C THR A 9 -39.56 -31.29 11.61
N LEU A 10 -38.34 -31.71 11.91
CA LEU A 10 -37.24 -30.79 12.21
C LEU A 10 -36.82 -30.09 10.89
N ALA A 11 -37.23 -28.85 10.72
CA ALA A 11 -36.69 -27.98 9.71
C ALA A 11 -35.29 -27.53 10.17
N VAL A 12 -34.25 -28.18 9.64
CA VAL A 12 -32.86 -27.71 9.77
C VAL A 12 -32.71 -26.51 8.85
N LEU A 13 -32.85 -25.31 9.41
CA LEU A 13 -32.46 -24.08 8.74
C LEU A 13 -30.92 -24.08 8.66
N SER A 14 -30.38 -24.54 7.54
CA SER A 14 -28.99 -24.33 7.19
C SER A 14 -28.80 -22.83 6.91
N ALA A 15 -28.42 -22.07 7.92
CA ALA A 15 -27.90 -20.74 7.78
C ALA A 15 -26.55 -20.86 7.04
N LEU A 16 -26.58 -20.75 5.71
CA LEU A 16 -25.41 -20.46 4.92
C LEU A 16 -24.94 -19.07 5.37
N ALA A 17 -24.02 -19.05 6.32
CA ALA A 17 -23.23 -17.87 6.60
C ALA A 17 -22.43 -17.59 5.32
N LEU A 18 -22.92 -16.68 4.50
CA LEU A 18 -22.12 -15.97 3.52
C LEU A 18 -21.05 -15.23 4.33
N SER A 19 -19.92 -15.87 4.53
CA SER A 19 -18.72 -15.19 4.98
C SER A 19 -18.42 -14.16 3.92
N ALA A 20 -18.87 -12.92 4.11
CA ALA A 20 -18.32 -11.80 3.39
C ALA A 20 -16.81 -11.88 3.63
N TRP A 21 -16.06 -12.23 2.63
CA TRP A 21 -14.61 -12.23 2.67
C TRP A 21 -14.22 -10.77 2.87
N ALA A 22 -14.02 -10.40 4.13
CA ALA A 22 -13.49 -9.09 4.45
C ALA A 22 -12.11 -9.03 3.79
N VAL A 23 -11.93 -8.03 2.94
CA VAL A 23 -10.62 -7.72 2.34
C VAL A 23 -9.60 -7.64 3.47
N ASP A 24 -8.70 -8.61 3.56
CA ASP A 24 -7.62 -8.58 4.56
C ASP A 24 -6.44 -7.78 4.02
N ALA A 25 -6.61 -6.46 3.98
CA ALA A 25 -5.55 -5.54 3.62
C ALA A 25 -4.59 -5.20 4.78
N SER A 26 -4.69 -5.90 5.91
CA SER A 26 -3.84 -5.69 7.10
C SER A 26 -2.36 -5.94 6.86
N VAL A 27 -2.02 -6.66 5.78
CA VAL A 27 -0.65 -6.88 5.32
C VAL A 27 -0.02 -5.61 4.72
N LEU A 28 -0.85 -4.66 4.25
CA LEU A 28 -0.39 -3.39 3.70
C LEU A 28 -0.05 -2.44 4.85
N LYS A 29 1.16 -1.91 4.81
CA LYS A 29 1.64 -0.96 5.82
C LYS A 29 2.29 0.23 5.13
N PRO A 30 2.05 1.46 5.63
CA PRO A 30 2.79 2.61 5.17
C PRO A 30 4.30 2.38 5.26
N PRO A 31 5.10 3.00 4.38
CA PRO A 31 6.55 2.96 4.46
C PRO A 31 7.06 3.46 5.80
N ALA A 32 8.27 3.03 6.18
CA ALA A 32 8.89 3.45 7.43
C ALA A 32 8.91 4.99 7.55
N GLY A 33 8.45 5.50 8.70
CA GLY A 33 8.34 6.94 8.97
C GLY A 33 7.03 7.61 8.51
N ALA A 34 6.23 6.97 7.65
CA ALA A 34 4.92 7.49 7.26
C ALA A 34 3.82 7.01 8.21
N LYS A 35 2.91 7.90 8.58
CA LYS A 35 1.72 7.57 9.39
C LYS A 35 0.58 7.04 8.52
N VAL A 36 0.48 7.57 7.31
CA VAL A 36 -0.55 7.27 6.32
C VAL A 36 0.12 7.07 4.97
N ALA A 37 -0.45 6.24 4.12
CA ALA A 37 -0.05 6.07 2.73
C ALA A 37 -1.28 5.86 1.84
N ILE A 38 -1.15 6.18 0.56
CA ILE A 38 -2.09 5.75 -0.46
C ILE A 38 -1.53 4.46 -1.09
N VAL A 39 -2.36 3.45 -1.21
CA VAL A 39 -2.06 2.21 -1.93
C VAL A 39 -2.90 2.18 -3.18
N VAL A 40 -2.27 1.88 -4.32
CA VAL A 40 -2.95 1.78 -5.61
C VAL A 40 -2.55 0.46 -6.26
N PHE A 41 -3.53 -0.36 -6.57
CA PHE A 41 -3.40 -1.46 -7.51
C PHE A 41 -3.83 -0.96 -8.88
N GLU A 42 -2.88 -0.89 -9.80
CA GLU A 42 -3.07 -0.27 -11.12
C GLU A 42 -2.73 -1.18 -12.28
N ASP A 43 -3.33 -0.87 -13.41
CA ASP A 43 -3.10 -1.53 -14.68
C ASP A 43 -2.83 -0.46 -15.75
N LEU A 44 -1.68 -0.53 -16.39
CA LEU A 44 -1.24 0.51 -17.34
C LEU A 44 -2.08 0.57 -18.63
N GLU A 45 -2.90 -0.45 -18.91
CA GLU A 45 -3.85 -0.47 -20.03
C GLU A 45 -5.28 -0.10 -19.60
N CYS A 46 -5.54 0.12 -18.29
CA CYS A 46 -6.86 0.44 -17.77
C CYS A 46 -7.16 1.94 -17.91
N PRO A 47 -8.23 2.35 -18.65
CA PRO A 47 -8.59 3.77 -18.80
C PRO A 47 -8.97 4.45 -17.48
N GLU A 48 -9.57 3.70 -16.55
CA GLU A 48 -9.91 4.22 -15.22
C GLU A 48 -8.66 4.50 -14.37
N CYS A 49 -7.58 3.71 -14.56
CA CYS A 49 -6.29 4.00 -13.94
C CYS A 49 -5.69 5.29 -14.50
N ALA A 50 -5.73 5.49 -15.81
CA ALA A 50 -5.27 6.73 -16.43
C ALA A 50 -6.02 7.95 -15.91
N SER A 51 -7.34 7.83 -15.69
CA SER A 51 -8.16 8.91 -15.13
C SER A 51 -7.89 9.16 -13.65
N ALA A 52 -7.58 8.12 -12.87
CA ALA A 52 -7.31 8.22 -11.45
C ALA A 52 -5.91 8.76 -11.13
N TYR A 53 -4.93 8.47 -11.99
CA TYR A 53 -3.52 8.76 -11.74
C TYR A 53 -3.25 10.21 -11.32
N PRO A 54 -3.70 11.26 -12.06
CA PRO A 54 -3.45 12.64 -11.67
C PRO A 54 -4.09 13.00 -10.32
N LEU A 55 -5.27 12.47 -10.01
CA LEU A 55 -5.98 12.75 -8.76
C LEU A 55 -5.23 12.17 -7.55
N VAL A 56 -4.71 10.94 -7.68
CA VAL A 56 -3.90 10.28 -6.65
C VAL A 56 -2.65 11.08 -6.34
N TRP A 57 -1.89 11.48 -7.37
CA TRP A 57 -0.65 12.22 -7.17
C TRP A 57 -0.90 13.64 -6.66
N GLN A 58 -1.93 14.31 -7.15
CA GLN A 58 -2.33 15.63 -6.62
C GLN A 58 -2.67 15.55 -5.12
N ALA A 59 -3.44 14.56 -4.72
CA ALA A 59 -3.80 14.35 -3.32
C ALA A 59 -2.57 13.99 -2.47
N ALA A 60 -1.70 13.11 -2.97
CA ALA A 60 -0.47 12.71 -2.29
C ALA A 60 0.48 13.88 -2.05
N ASP A 61 0.68 14.72 -3.06
CA ASP A 61 1.55 15.90 -2.99
C ASP A 61 0.99 16.95 -2.03
N ALA A 62 -0.31 17.22 -2.08
CA ALA A 62 -0.97 18.18 -1.19
C ALA A 62 -0.80 17.81 0.30
N HIS A 63 -0.84 16.51 0.62
CA HIS A 63 -0.74 16.00 1.99
C HIS A 63 0.65 15.50 2.36
N LYS A 64 1.60 15.49 1.41
CA LYS A 64 2.96 14.94 1.56
C LYS A 64 2.95 13.49 2.03
N ILE A 65 2.06 12.69 1.44
CA ILE A 65 1.84 11.29 1.78
C ILE A 65 2.45 10.40 0.68
N PRO A 66 3.15 9.33 1.03
CA PRO A 66 3.69 8.40 0.05
C PRO A 66 2.58 7.64 -0.69
N VAL A 67 2.80 7.39 -1.98
CA VAL A 67 2.01 6.49 -2.80
C VAL A 67 2.77 5.17 -2.96
N MET A 68 2.08 4.08 -2.72
CA MET A 68 2.56 2.71 -2.92
C MET A 68 1.85 2.11 -4.12
N LEU A 69 2.59 1.90 -5.22
CA LEU A 69 2.05 1.34 -6.45
C LEU A 69 2.28 -0.16 -6.50
N TYR A 70 1.22 -0.90 -6.79
CA TYR A 70 1.23 -2.33 -7.05
C TYR A 70 0.73 -2.59 -8.46
N ASP A 71 1.49 -3.34 -9.24
CA ASP A 71 1.12 -3.69 -10.61
C ASP A 71 0.05 -4.79 -10.59
N PHE A 72 -1.11 -4.51 -11.18
CA PHE A 72 -2.22 -5.46 -11.25
C PHE A 72 -2.76 -5.58 -12.68
N PRO A 73 -1.93 -6.09 -13.63
CA PRO A 73 -2.32 -6.22 -15.03
C PRO A 73 -3.45 -7.23 -15.20
N LEU A 74 -4.61 -6.76 -15.65
CA LEU A 74 -5.80 -7.59 -15.82
C LEU A 74 -5.63 -8.55 -17.01
N PRO A 75 -6.11 -9.80 -16.93
CA PRO A 75 -5.92 -10.79 -17.99
C PRO A 75 -6.49 -10.40 -19.36
N ARG A 76 -7.48 -9.48 -19.40
CA ARG A 76 -8.08 -8.97 -20.64
C ARG A 76 -7.23 -7.90 -21.34
N HIS A 77 -6.25 -7.33 -20.64
CA HIS A 77 -5.35 -6.30 -21.13
C HIS A 77 -4.08 -6.95 -21.68
N ASN A 78 -3.81 -6.75 -22.95
CA ASN A 78 -2.85 -7.60 -23.68
C ASN A 78 -1.41 -7.05 -23.70
N TRP A 79 -1.19 -5.79 -23.30
CA TRP A 79 0.13 -5.17 -23.21
C TRP A 79 0.48 -4.63 -21.81
N SER A 80 -0.50 -4.63 -20.91
CA SER A 80 -0.34 -4.06 -19.56
C SER A 80 0.79 -4.72 -18.76
N PHE A 81 0.89 -6.06 -18.81
CA PHE A 81 1.95 -6.78 -18.11
C PHE A 81 3.34 -6.36 -18.59
N ASP A 82 3.54 -6.29 -19.91
CA ASP A 82 4.82 -5.90 -20.50
C ASP A 82 5.17 -4.45 -20.15
N ALA A 83 4.18 -3.55 -20.18
CA ALA A 83 4.36 -2.16 -19.76
C ALA A 83 4.74 -2.04 -18.27
N ALA A 84 4.13 -2.85 -17.39
CA ALA A 84 4.46 -2.90 -15.97
C ALA A 84 5.90 -3.40 -15.74
N VAL A 85 6.35 -4.42 -16.48
CA VAL A 85 7.75 -4.88 -16.41
C VAL A 85 8.72 -3.77 -16.84
N TRP A 86 8.40 -2.98 -17.86
CA TRP A 86 9.20 -1.84 -18.26
C TRP A 86 9.17 -0.70 -17.24
N ALA A 87 8.03 -0.44 -16.59
CA ALA A 87 7.97 0.52 -15.49
C ALA A 87 8.92 0.10 -14.35
N ARG A 88 8.94 -1.19 -13.99
CA ARG A 88 9.91 -1.74 -13.02
C ARG A 88 11.35 -1.62 -13.48
N TYR A 89 11.62 -1.75 -14.79
CA TYR A 89 12.96 -1.49 -15.33
C TYR A 89 13.36 -0.04 -15.08
N PHE A 90 12.52 0.93 -15.43
CA PHE A 90 12.80 2.34 -15.20
C PHE A 90 12.94 2.69 -13.71
N ASP A 91 12.24 2.00 -12.81
CA ASP A 91 12.47 2.12 -11.36
C ASP A 91 13.91 1.77 -10.97
N THR A 92 14.59 0.89 -11.71
CA THR A 92 16.00 0.52 -11.43
C THR A 92 17.01 1.51 -11.97
N GLN A 93 16.63 2.37 -12.92
CA GLN A 93 17.54 3.34 -13.54
C GLN A 93 17.71 4.61 -12.70
N ASP A 94 16.74 4.91 -11.85
CA ASP A 94 16.82 6.05 -10.92
C ASP A 94 16.79 5.56 -9.48
N THR A 95 17.92 5.68 -8.80
CA THR A 95 18.06 5.30 -7.38
C THR A 95 17.46 6.33 -6.43
N LYS A 96 16.98 7.47 -6.93
CA LYS A 96 16.42 8.58 -6.15
C LYS A 96 14.88 8.48 -6.03
N ALA A 97 14.37 7.38 -5.49
CA ALA A 97 12.96 7.21 -5.14
C ALA A 97 12.01 6.79 -6.27
N TYR A 98 12.43 5.93 -7.19
CA TYR A 98 11.57 5.37 -8.26
C TYR A 98 10.91 6.41 -9.17
N LYS A 99 11.54 7.56 -9.31
CA LYS A 99 10.97 8.70 -10.02
C LYS A 99 10.75 8.38 -11.50
N LEU A 100 11.73 7.77 -12.16
CA LEU A 100 11.67 7.50 -13.58
C LEU A 100 10.61 6.45 -13.94
N GLY A 101 10.41 5.44 -13.11
CA GLY A 101 9.32 4.48 -13.29
C GLY A 101 7.95 5.13 -13.15
N ASN A 102 7.79 6.09 -12.23
CA ASN A 102 6.54 6.86 -12.10
C ASN A 102 6.32 7.80 -13.28
N GLU A 103 7.38 8.45 -13.80
CA GLU A 103 7.31 9.27 -15.00
C GLU A 103 6.93 8.43 -16.23
N PHE A 104 7.45 7.19 -16.32
CA PHE A 104 7.05 6.26 -17.37
C PHE A 104 5.57 5.87 -17.25
N ARG A 105 5.06 5.57 -16.04
CA ARG A 105 3.63 5.28 -15.83
C ARG A 105 2.76 6.45 -16.27
N GLN A 106 3.12 7.67 -15.88
CA GLN A 106 2.43 8.88 -16.31
C GLN A 106 2.43 9.03 -17.83
N TYR A 107 3.58 8.81 -18.47
CA TYR A 107 3.73 8.88 -19.92
C TYR A 107 2.84 7.85 -20.64
N ILE A 108 2.80 6.60 -20.15
CA ILE A 108 1.95 5.55 -20.69
C ILE A 108 0.47 5.93 -20.54
N PHE A 109 0.05 6.37 -19.36
CA PHE A 109 -1.35 6.79 -19.14
C PHE A 109 -1.76 7.96 -20.03
N ALA A 110 -0.89 8.95 -20.21
CA ALA A 110 -1.16 10.10 -21.08
C ALA A 110 -1.33 9.73 -22.56
N ASN A 111 -0.69 8.65 -22.99
CA ASN A 111 -0.69 8.19 -24.38
C ASN A 111 -1.49 6.89 -24.62
N GLN A 112 -2.15 6.36 -23.57
CA GLN A 112 -2.75 5.04 -23.52
C GLN A 112 -3.64 4.72 -24.72
N LYS A 113 -4.45 5.70 -25.20
CA LYS A 113 -5.35 5.53 -26.34
C LYS A 113 -4.65 5.26 -27.67
N GLN A 114 -3.35 5.56 -27.76
CA GLN A 114 -2.53 5.38 -28.96
C GLN A 114 -1.65 4.14 -28.88
N ILE A 115 -1.59 3.50 -27.70
CA ILE A 115 -0.75 2.34 -27.44
C ILE A 115 -1.52 1.06 -27.75
N SER A 116 -0.84 0.16 -28.43
CA SER A 116 -1.27 -1.21 -28.67
C SER A 116 -0.12 -2.16 -28.38
N ARG A 117 -0.41 -3.45 -28.34
CA ARG A 117 0.64 -4.48 -28.18
C ARG A 117 1.74 -4.39 -29.25
N GLU A 118 1.34 -4.07 -30.47
CA GLU A 118 2.25 -4.01 -31.64
C GLU A 118 3.18 -2.81 -31.59
N ASN A 119 2.74 -1.71 -30.97
CA ASN A 119 3.52 -0.46 -30.95
C ASN A 119 4.09 -0.10 -29.57
N LEU A 120 3.80 -0.85 -28.51
CA LEU A 120 4.29 -0.57 -27.15
C LEU A 120 5.79 -0.35 -27.10
N GLN A 121 6.57 -1.18 -27.80
CA GLN A 121 8.03 -1.05 -27.83
C GLN A 121 8.49 0.30 -28.42
N GLN A 122 7.75 0.87 -29.35
CA GLN A 122 8.07 2.19 -29.90
C GLN A 122 7.84 3.31 -28.85
N TRP A 123 6.81 3.19 -28.02
CA TRP A 123 6.54 4.12 -26.92
C TRP A 123 7.61 4.02 -25.84
N ILE A 124 8.02 2.83 -25.48
CA ILE A 124 9.13 2.58 -24.54
C ILE A 124 10.43 3.21 -25.06
N GLN A 125 10.75 3.00 -26.34
CA GLN A 125 11.96 3.56 -26.96
C GLN A 125 11.93 5.10 -26.99
N ARG A 126 10.77 5.71 -27.29
CA ARG A 126 10.61 7.18 -27.24
C ARG A 126 10.87 7.71 -25.84
N PHE A 127 10.20 7.15 -24.83
CA PHE A 127 10.42 7.53 -23.44
C PHE A 127 11.89 7.41 -23.03
N ALA A 128 12.51 6.27 -23.33
CA ALA A 128 13.93 6.05 -23.02
C ALA A 128 14.84 7.08 -23.69
N THR A 129 14.56 7.44 -24.94
CA THR A 129 15.32 8.46 -25.67
C THR A 129 15.16 9.85 -25.03
N GLU A 130 13.94 10.23 -24.67
CA GLU A 130 13.62 11.51 -24.01
C GLU A 130 14.30 11.65 -22.65
N HIS A 131 14.53 10.53 -21.96
CA HIS A 131 15.16 10.49 -20.63
C HIS A 131 16.63 10.03 -20.66
N GLU A 132 17.24 9.94 -21.83
CA GLU A 132 18.65 9.55 -22.02
C GLU A 132 18.99 8.17 -21.42
N VAL A 133 18.01 7.25 -21.40
CA VAL A 133 18.18 5.88 -20.93
C VAL A 133 18.51 4.94 -22.07
N THR A 134 19.59 4.20 -21.95
CA THR A 134 19.93 3.13 -22.89
C THR A 134 19.15 1.88 -22.54
N LEU A 135 18.29 1.42 -23.45
CA LEU A 135 17.54 0.18 -23.23
C LEU A 135 18.44 -1.06 -23.43
N PRO A 136 18.25 -2.11 -22.63
CA PRO A 136 18.95 -3.37 -22.81
C PRO A 136 18.42 -4.10 -24.06
N ALA A 137 19.25 -4.94 -24.66
CA ALA A 137 18.85 -5.78 -25.79
C ALA A 137 17.70 -6.75 -25.42
N VAL A 138 17.65 -7.20 -24.16
CA VAL A 138 16.58 -8.05 -23.60
C VAL A 138 16.13 -7.38 -22.31
N ASN A 139 14.83 -7.06 -22.23
CA ASN A 139 14.25 -6.59 -20.98
C ASN A 139 14.13 -7.79 -20.01
N ASP A 140 14.56 -7.58 -18.77
CA ASP A 140 14.41 -8.56 -17.68
C ASP A 140 14.96 -9.97 -18.01
N PRO A 141 16.25 -10.11 -18.38
CA PRO A 141 16.81 -11.40 -18.83
C PRO A 141 16.80 -12.48 -17.75
N ASP A 142 16.74 -12.10 -16.47
CA ASP A 142 16.68 -13.02 -15.32
C ASP A 142 15.26 -13.17 -14.73
N GLY A 143 14.26 -12.53 -15.33
CA GLY A 143 12.85 -12.64 -14.93
C GLY A 143 12.49 -11.98 -13.60
N LYS A 144 13.40 -11.20 -13.00
CA LYS A 144 13.18 -10.60 -11.67
C LYS A 144 12.15 -9.48 -11.66
N LEU A 145 12.09 -8.69 -12.72
CA LEU A 145 11.11 -7.60 -12.83
C LEU A 145 9.71 -8.17 -13.06
N ALA A 146 9.60 -9.14 -13.95
CA ALA A 146 8.36 -9.87 -14.19
C ALA A 146 7.88 -10.60 -12.91
N ALA A 147 8.81 -11.14 -12.12
CA ALA A 147 8.48 -11.75 -10.83
C ALA A 147 7.89 -10.74 -9.83
N LYS A 148 8.38 -9.49 -9.80
CA LYS A 148 7.79 -8.42 -8.97
C LYS A 148 6.36 -8.10 -9.40
N VAL A 149 6.12 -7.91 -10.69
CA VAL A 149 4.75 -7.68 -11.22
C VAL A 149 3.81 -8.83 -10.85
N LYS A 150 4.27 -10.07 -10.99
CA LYS A 150 3.48 -11.26 -10.58
C LYS A 150 3.24 -11.32 -9.08
N ALA A 151 4.20 -10.92 -8.26
CA ALA A 151 4.06 -10.87 -6.81
C ALA A 151 3.03 -9.81 -6.39
N ASP A 152 3.03 -8.63 -7.00
CA ASP A 152 2.05 -7.59 -6.77
C ASP A 152 0.64 -8.06 -7.16
N PHE A 153 0.51 -8.69 -8.31
CA PHE A 153 -0.75 -9.27 -8.77
C PHE A 153 -1.26 -10.34 -7.79
N ALA A 154 -0.38 -11.27 -7.38
CA ALA A 154 -0.73 -12.31 -6.42
C ALA A 154 -1.15 -11.75 -5.06
N LEU A 155 -0.45 -10.71 -4.57
CA LEU A 155 -0.83 -9.99 -3.36
C LEU A 155 -2.23 -9.38 -3.51
N GLY A 156 -2.49 -8.68 -4.62
CA GLY A 156 -3.80 -8.10 -4.88
C GLY A 156 -4.91 -9.15 -4.87
N GLN A 157 -4.70 -10.28 -5.53
CA GLN A 157 -5.66 -11.40 -5.49
C GLN A 157 -5.88 -11.94 -4.07
N GLN A 158 -4.80 -12.11 -3.31
CA GLN A 158 -4.86 -12.61 -1.94
C GLN A 158 -5.70 -11.72 -1.03
N ILE A 159 -5.62 -10.41 -1.21
CA ILE A 159 -6.34 -9.42 -0.38
C ILE A 159 -7.66 -8.98 -1.00
N GLY A 160 -8.12 -9.60 -2.09
CA GLY A 160 -9.44 -9.39 -2.66
C GLY A 160 -9.56 -8.22 -3.64
N VAL A 161 -8.46 -7.83 -4.32
CA VAL A 161 -8.54 -6.88 -5.43
C VAL A 161 -9.20 -7.53 -6.63
N GLU A 162 -10.31 -6.97 -7.10
CA GLU A 162 -11.11 -7.51 -8.21
C GLU A 162 -11.09 -6.61 -9.45
N HIS A 163 -10.70 -5.34 -9.31
CA HIS A 163 -10.72 -4.34 -10.38
C HIS A 163 -9.57 -3.34 -10.25
N THR A 164 -9.32 -2.59 -11.30
CA THR A 164 -8.34 -1.49 -11.31
C THR A 164 -8.99 -0.19 -11.80
N PRO A 165 -8.58 0.95 -11.20
CA PRO A 165 -7.73 1.03 -10.02
C PRO A 165 -8.49 0.62 -8.76
N THR A 166 -7.84 -0.13 -7.87
CA THR A 166 -8.26 -0.25 -6.47
C THR A 166 -7.36 0.64 -5.64
N ILE A 167 -7.95 1.58 -4.92
CA ILE A 167 -7.23 2.61 -4.16
C ILE A 167 -7.63 2.51 -2.71
N TRP A 168 -6.66 2.42 -1.81
CA TRP A 168 -6.87 2.48 -0.37
C TRP A 168 -6.05 3.57 0.27
N VAL A 169 -6.61 4.19 1.30
CA VAL A 169 -5.86 5.00 2.27
C VAL A 169 -5.62 4.15 3.50
N ILE A 170 -4.38 3.97 3.87
CA ILE A 170 -3.96 3.11 4.98
C ILE A 170 -3.21 3.88 6.05
N SER A 171 -3.37 3.47 7.30
CA SER A 171 -2.61 4.01 8.44
C SER A 171 -1.60 2.99 8.97
N ASN A 172 -0.57 3.48 9.68
CA ASN A 172 0.35 2.62 10.39
C ASN A 172 -0.26 2.08 11.69
N SER A 173 0.46 1.16 12.35
CA SER A 173 0.04 0.50 13.60
C SER A 173 -0.01 1.41 14.83
N ALA A 174 0.30 2.71 14.71
CA ALA A 174 0.08 3.67 15.80
C ALA A 174 -1.42 3.86 16.06
N VAL A 175 -2.25 3.57 15.07
CA VAL A 175 -3.70 3.41 15.22
C VAL A 175 -3.99 1.92 15.43
N SER A 176 -4.69 1.55 16.48
CA SER A 176 -5.00 0.15 16.78
C SER A 176 -6.52 -0.05 16.80
N PRO A 177 -7.09 -0.87 15.88
CA PRO A 177 -6.41 -1.54 14.75
C PRO A 177 -5.97 -0.55 13.66
N PRO A 178 -4.97 -0.88 12.83
CA PRO A 178 -4.63 -0.11 11.66
C PRO A 178 -5.86 0.09 10.77
N LEU A 179 -6.03 1.30 10.26
CA LEU A 179 -7.17 1.62 9.40
C LEU A 179 -6.80 1.37 7.94
N VAL A 180 -7.74 0.77 7.21
CA VAL A 180 -7.67 0.59 5.76
C VAL A 180 -9.03 1.00 5.21
N GLU A 181 -9.07 2.05 4.40
CA GLU A 181 -10.31 2.57 3.82
C GLU A 181 -10.19 2.61 2.30
N GLU A 182 -11.12 1.95 1.61
CA GLU A 182 -11.19 1.95 0.16
C GLU A 182 -11.77 3.28 -0.35
N VAL A 183 -11.11 3.83 -1.36
CA VAL A 183 -11.55 5.04 -2.04
C VAL A 183 -12.57 4.68 -3.12
N LYS A 184 -13.84 4.80 -2.80
CA LYS A 184 -14.94 4.53 -3.73
C LYS A 184 -15.24 5.72 -4.63
N ASP A 185 -15.06 6.92 -4.10
CA ASP A 185 -15.19 8.17 -4.83
C ASP A 185 -13.86 8.91 -4.80
N ARG A 186 -13.19 8.99 -5.94
CA ARG A 186 -11.86 9.58 -6.10
C ARG A 186 -11.84 11.09 -5.84
N GLU A 187 -12.97 11.77 -6.00
CA GLU A 187 -13.08 13.20 -5.67
C GLU A 187 -13.00 13.44 -4.16
N GLN A 188 -13.34 12.44 -3.36
CA GLN A 188 -13.26 12.50 -1.90
C GLN A 188 -11.90 12.05 -1.35
N LEU A 189 -10.96 11.65 -2.20
CA LEU A 189 -9.65 11.13 -1.75
C LEU A 189 -8.94 12.10 -0.81
N SER A 190 -8.92 13.40 -1.15
CA SER A 190 -8.29 14.42 -0.32
C SER A 190 -8.92 14.51 1.07
N GLN A 191 -10.24 14.46 1.16
CA GLN A 191 -10.97 14.46 2.43
C GLN A 191 -10.70 13.19 3.25
N MET A 192 -10.68 12.03 2.60
CA MET A 192 -10.35 10.76 3.26
C MET A 192 -8.95 10.78 3.86
N MET A 193 -8.00 11.41 3.18
CA MET A 193 -6.63 11.57 3.68
C MET A 193 -6.57 12.49 4.91
N ASP A 194 -7.26 13.62 4.89
CA ASP A 194 -7.38 14.50 6.05
C ASP A 194 -7.95 13.76 7.26
N ASP A 195 -9.00 12.98 7.05
CA ASP A 195 -9.64 12.22 8.12
C ASP A 195 -8.75 11.09 8.62
N MET A 196 -8.05 10.40 7.73
CA MET A 196 -7.10 9.36 8.11
C MET A 196 -5.91 9.93 8.89
N LEU A 197 -5.38 11.09 8.48
CA LEU A 197 -4.30 11.76 9.20
C LEU A 197 -4.73 12.16 10.61
N LYS A 198 -5.95 12.72 10.77
CA LYS A 198 -6.50 13.05 12.10
C LYS A 198 -6.64 11.79 12.97
N LYS A 199 -7.12 10.68 12.41
CA LYS A 199 -7.23 9.39 13.11
C LYS A 199 -5.86 8.80 13.46
N ALA A 200 -4.85 9.01 12.62
CA ALA A 200 -3.49 8.53 12.82
C ALA A 200 -2.64 9.40 13.74
N GLU A 201 -3.12 10.59 14.13
CA GLU A 201 -2.50 11.35 15.20
C GLU A 201 -2.71 10.62 16.53
N PRO A 202 -1.68 10.55 17.41
CA PRO A 202 -1.90 10.05 18.76
C PRO A 202 -3.01 10.92 19.38
N SER A 203 -4.13 10.29 19.73
CA SER A 203 -5.15 10.96 20.55
C SER A 203 -4.41 11.71 21.63
N ALA A 204 -4.64 13.04 21.76
CA ALA A 204 -4.01 13.88 22.76
C ALA A 204 -4.28 13.23 24.12
N ALA A 205 -3.34 12.37 24.51
CA ALA A 205 -3.50 11.43 25.59
C ALA A 205 -3.91 12.18 26.84
N ILE A 206 -5.00 11.72 27.42
CA ILE A 206 -5.13 11.67 28.88
C ILE A 206 -3.80 12.08 29.51
N LYS A 207 -3.70 13.37 29.86
CA LYS A 207 -2.63 13.83 30.76
C LYS A 207 -2.84 13.03 32.04
N ASN A 208 -2.14 11.91 32.17
CA ASN A 208 -2.04 11.24 33.45
C ASN A 208 -1.62 12.32 34.46
N PRO A 209 -2.39 12.56 35.52
CA PRO A 209 -2.00 13.47 36.56
C PRO A 209 -0.63 12.99 37.04
N ALA A 210 0.37 13.86 36.94
CA ALA A 210 1.74 13.60 37.31
C ALA A 210 1.78 12.83 38.63
N THR A 211 2.10 11.55 38.56
CA THR A 211 2.52 10.82 39.75
C THR A 211 3.82 11.46 40.20
N LYS A 212 3.74 12.29 41.24
CA LYS A 212 4.91 12.89 41.90
C LYS A 212 5.88 11.76 42.19
N ALA A 213 7.00 11.77 41.47
CA ALA A 213 8.11 10.88 41.79
C ALA A 213 8.47 11.03 43.27
N PRO A 214 8.63 9.94 44.04
CA PRO A 214 9.03 10.05 45.43
C PRO A 214 10.43 10.66 45.48
N LYS A 215 10.56 11.74 46.29
CA LYS A 215 11.86 12.38 46.56
C LYS A 215 12.77 11.35 47.19
N LEU A 216 13.71 10.79 46.45
CA LEU A 216 14.80 9.98 46.99
C LEU A 216 15.59 10.85 47.99
N LYS A 217 15.59 10.42 49.25
CA LYS A 217 16.40 11.05 50.30
C LYS A 217 17.89 10.85 49.94
N LYS A 218 18.67 11.93 49.92
CA LYS A 218 20.10 12.00 49.64
C LYS A 218 21.03 11.29 50.70
N SER A 219 20.52 10.31 51.44
CA SER A 219 21.29 9.66 52.47
C SER A 219 21.92 8.33 52.11
N ALA A 220 21.70 7.83 50.88
CA ALA A 220 22.25 6.54 50.44
C ALA A 220 23.50 6.62 49.55
N LEU A 221 23.84 7.81 49.02
CA LEU A 221 24.99 7.95 48.13
C LEU A 221 26.35 8.09 48.86
N ASN A 222 26.36 8.44 50.15
CA ASN A 222 27.57 8.72 50.88
C ASN A 222 28.22 7.47 51.57
N ARG A 223 27.64 6.30 51.38
CA ARG A 223 28.18 5.06 52.00
C ARG A 223 29.01 4.19 51.05
N GLN A 224 28.91 4.44 49.74
CA GLN A 224 29.71 3.66 48.77
C GLN A 224 31.04 4.29 48.37
N GLU A 225 31.21 5.62 48.59
CA GLU A 225 32.50 6.27 48.30
C GLU A 225 33.57 6.03 49.36
N LYS A 226 33.22 5.60 50.57
CA LYS A 226 34.18 5.33 51.64
C LYS A 226 34.76 3.89 51.63
N GLN A 227 34.24 2.99 50.79
CA GLN A 227 34.77 1.62 50.71
C GLN A 227 35.78 1.38 49.57
N ASN A 228 35.97 2.36 48.68
CA ASN A 228 36.90 2.19 47.53
C ASN A 228 38.23 2.95 47.66
N GLN A 229 38.59 3.46 48.85
CA GLN A 229 39.89 4.12 49.09
C GLN A 229 40.81 3.33 50.04
N GLY A 230 40.86 2.05 49.93
CA GLY A 230 41.70 1.23 50.83
C GLY A 230 42.24 -0.05 50.21
N VAL A 231 42.82 0.02 49.01
CA VAL A 231 43.80 -1.01 48.59
C VAL A 231 44.83 -0.38 47.68
N LYS A 232 46.03 -0.19 48.19
CA LYS A 232 47.33 -0.02 47.54
C LYS A 232 48.33 -0.93 48.29
N PRO A 233 49.39 -1.27 47.65
CA PRO A 233 49.73 -1.73 46.32
C PRO A 233 49.78 -3.22 46.20
#